data_eceb76b521a7b5b0ce09ec88abac961a
#
_entry.id   eceb76b521a7b5b0ce09ec88abac961a
#
_cell.length_a   1.000
_cell.length_b   1.000
_cell.length_c   1.000
_cell.angle_alpha   90.00
_cell.angle_beta   90.00
_cell.angle_gamma   90.00
#
_symmetry.space_group_name_H-M   'P 1'
#
loop_
_entity.id
_entity.type
_entity.pdbx_description
1 polymer ?
#
loop_
_entity_poly.entity_id
_entity_poly.type
_entity_poly.pdbx_seq_one_letter_code
_entity_poly.pdbx_strand_id
1 'polypeptide(L)'
;MRDYYEVLSVSGDASTDTIKKAYRKLALKYHPDKNPNDKEAERKFKEAAEAYSILSDRQKRSQYDQFGHAGVGMGGGTGGFG
;
A
#
# COMPACT_ATOMS: atom_id res chain seq x y z
N MET A 1 -13.38 -0.53 0.30
CA MET A 1 -11.93 -0.35 0.16
C MET A 1 -11.20 -1.55 0.73
N ARG A 2 -10.22 -2.04 0.00
CA ARG A 2 -9.52 -3.23 0.45
C ARG A 2 -8.49 -2.92 1.53
N ASP A 3 -8.27 -3.93 2.37
CA ASP A 3 -7.24 -3.88 3.39
C ASP A 3 -5.87 -3.76 2.70
N TYR A 4 -4.98 -2.94 3.26
CA TYR A 4 -3.64 -2.76 2.67
C TYR A 4 -2.85 -4.06 2.65
N TYR A 5 -3.04 -4.92 3.64
CA TYR A 5 -2.36 -6.22 3.63
C TYR A 5 -2.87 -7.08 2.49
N GLU A 6 -4.17 -7.01 2.20
CA GLU A 6 -4.74 -7.73 1.07
C GLU A 6 -4.23 -7.17 -0.25
N VAL A 7 -4.12 -5.86 -0.35
CA VAL A 7 -3.60 -5.22 -1.55
C VAL A 7 -2.23 -5.77 -1.92
N LEU A 8 -1.38 -5.97 -0.92
CA LEU A 8 -0.04 -6.51 -1.13
C LEU A 8 0.02 -8.03 -1.06
N SER A 9 -1.11 -8.68 -0.78
CA SER A 9 -1.20 -10.14 -0.65
C SER A 9 -0.27 -10.67 0.43
N VAL A 10 -0.25 -10.01 1.57
CA VAL A 10 0.56 -10.44 2.71
C VAL A 10 -0.31 -10.61 3.94
N SER A 11 0.23 -11.31 4.92
CA SER A 11 -0.43 -11.52 6.20
C SER A 11 -0.37 -10.23 7.03
N GLY A 12 -1.35 -10.07 7.94
CA GLY A 12 -1.38 -8.89 8.81
C GLY A 12 -0.18 -8.80 9.75
N ASP A 13 0.51 -9.90 9.97
CA ASP A 13 1.71 -9.92 10.82
C ASP A 13 2.99 -10.02 10.00
N ALA A 14 2.92 -9.76 8.69
CA ALA A 14 4.09 -9.84 7.83
C ALA A 14 5.17 -8.86 8.26
N SER A 15 6.42 -9.28 8.12
CA SER A 15 7.55 -8.41 8.42
C SER A 15 7.67 -7.31 7.38
N THR A 16 8.40 -6.25 7.73
CA THR A 16 8.67 -5.16 6.81
C THR A 16 9.33 -5.66 5.54
N ASP A 17 10.24 -6.63 5.67
CA ASP A 17 10.92 -7.24 4.54
C ASP A 17 9.92 -7.93 3.60
N THR A 18 9.00 -8.69 4.17
CA THR A 18 7.99 -9.39 3.38
C THR A 18 7.09 -8.40 2.65
N ILE A 19 6.71 -7.33 3.33
CA ILE A 19 5.89 -6.28 2.74
C ILE A 19 6.63 -5.62 1.57
N LYS A 20 7.90 -5.33 1.75
CA LYS A 20 8.73 -4.72 0.72
C LYS A 20 8.85 -5.63 -0.52
N LYS A 21 9.09 -6.90 -0.30
CA LYS A 21 9.19 -7.86 -1.41
C LYS A 21 7.87 -7.99 -2.16
N ALA A 22 6.76 -8.03 -1.42
CA ALA A 22 5.45 -8.12 -2.03
C ALA A 22 5.15 -6.89 -2.87
N TYR A 23 5.46 -5.70 -2.36
CA TYR A 23 5.28 -4.47 -3.11
C TYR A 23 6.10 -4.47 -4.39
N ARG A 24 7.36 -4.88 -4.31
CA ARG A 24 8.22 -4.93 -5.50
C ARG A 24 7.66 -5.82 -6.59
N LYS A 25 7.12 -6.97 -6.21
CA LYS A 25 6.50 -7.89 -7.18
C LYS A 25 5.33 -7.22 -7.87
N LEU A 26 4.45 -6.59 -7.11
CA LEU A 26 3.29 -5.93 -7.69
C LEU A 26 3.68 -4.73 -8.53
N ALA A 27 4.67 -3.98 -8.08
CA ALA A 27 5.14 -2.82 -8.81
C ALA A 27 5.70 -3.22 -10.17
N LEU A 28 6.40 -4.33 -10.24
CA LEU A 28 6.90 -4.84 -11.52
C LEU A 28 5.78 -5.37 -12.39
N LYS A 29 4.83 -6.09 -11.79
CA LYS A 29 3.73 -6.69 -12.54
C LYS A 29 2.82 -5.64 -13.18
N TYR A 30 2.53 -4.58 -12.46
CA TYR A 30 1.58 -3.56 -12.91
C TYR A 30 2.23 -2.25 -13.32
N HIS A 31 3.55 -2.27 -13.54
CA HIS A 31 4.26 -1.05 -13.91
C HIS A 31 3.72 -0.47 -15.22
N PRO A 32 3.54 0.86 -15.29
CA PRO A 32 2.99 1.49 -16.52
C PRO A 32 3.78 1.19 -17.77
N ASP A 33 5.09 1.06 -17.66
CA ASP A 33 5.94 0.75 -18.82
C ASP A 33 5.67 -0.63 -19.39
N LYS A 34 5.27 -1.57 -18.52
CA LYS A 34 4.94 -2.93 -18.95
C LYS A 34 3.49 -3.09 -19.34
N ASN A 35 2.65 -2.19 -18.89
CA ASN A 35 1.21 -2.24 -19.11
C ASN A 35 0.72 -0.90 -19.65
N PRO A 36 1.21 -0.47 -20.81
CA PRO A 36 0.82 0.83 -21.36
C PRO A 36 -0.67 0.85 -21.66
N ASN A 37 -1.31 1.96 -21.31
CA ASN A 37 -2.74 2.18 -21.57
C ASN A 37 -3.65 1.19 -20.83
N ASP A 38 -3.14 0.50 -19.83
CA ASP A 38 -3.94 -0.41 -19.03
C ASP A 38 -4.34 0.28 -17.74
N LYS A 39 -5.57 0.79 -17.69
CA LYS A 39 -6.05 1.53 -16.53
C LYS A 39 -6.20 0.66 -15.30
N GLU A 40 -6.51 -0.60 -15.49
CA GLU A 40 -6.62 -1.53 -14.37
C GLU A 40 -5.27 -1.74 -13.70
N ALA A 41 -4.22 -1.93 -14.51
CA ALA A 41 -2.87 -2.08 -13.98
C ALA A 41 -2.41 -0.80 -13.30
N GLU A 42 -2.73 0.35 -13.88
CA GLU A 42 -2.40 1.65 -13.29
C GLU A 42 -3.04 1.80 -11.92
N ARG A 43 -4.31 1.43 -11.80
CA ARG A 43 -5.03 1.51 -10.53
C ARG A 43 -4.40 0.59 -9.49
N LYS A 44 -4.07 -0.63 -9.89
CA LYS A 44 -3.45 -1.59 -8.97
C LYS A 44 -2.06 -1.16 -8.56
N PHE A 45 -1.32 -0.56 -9.47
CA PHE A 45 0.00 -0.01 -9.15
C PHE A 45 -0.11 1.08 -8.08
N LYS A 46 -1.06 1.98 -8.24
CA LYS A 46 -1.28 3.06 -7.27
C LYS A 46 -1.74 2.52 -5.92
N GLU A 47 -2.61 1.53 -5.92
CA GLU A 47 -3.05 0.90 -4.68
C GLU A 47 -1.89 0.26 -3.94
N ALA A 48 -1.03 -0.44 -4.67
CA ALA A 48 0.12 -1.09 -4.07
C ALA A 48 1.08 -0.06 -3.48
N ALA A 49 1.30 1.05 -4.20
CA ALA A 49 2.17 2.12 -3.71
C ALA A 49 1.62 2.75 -2.43
N GLU A 50 0.32 2.98 -2.38
CA GLU A 50 -0.31 3.53 -1.19
C GLU A 50 -0.20 2.56 -0.02
N ALA A 51 -0.51 1.29 -0.24
CA ALA A 51 -0.40 0.28 0.81
C ALA A 51 1.02 0.20 1.34
N TYR A 52 2.00 0.22 0.46
CA TYR A 52 3.39 0.15 0.87
C TYR A 52 3.80 1.39 1.68
N SER A 53 3.35 2.57 1.28
CA SER A 53 3.70 3.80 1.99
C SER A 53 3.19 3.79 3.42
N ILE A 54 2.05 3.14 3.66
CA ILE A 54 1.50 3.02 5.00
C ILE A 54 2.17 1.88 5.78
N LEU A 55 2.28 0.72 5.16
CA LEU A 55 2.77 -0.47 5.87
C LEU A 55 4.28 -0.48 6.07
N SER A 56 5.02 0.30 5.30
CA SER A 56 6.46 0.38 5.47
C SER A 56 6.89 1.42 6.51
N ASP A 57 5.99 2.31 6.87
CA ASP A 57 6.25 3.31 7.91
C ASP A 57 5.73 2.75 9.23
N ARG A 58 6.62 2.59 10.21
CA ARG A 58 6.28 1.98 11.49
C ARG A 58 5.11 2.69 12.18
N GLN A 59 5.15 3.99 12.20
CA GLN A 59 4.12 4.78 12.87
C GLN A 59 2.79 4.70 12.12
N LYS A 60 2.81 4.86 10.82
CA LYS A 60 1.60 4.75 10.01
C LYS A 60 1.00 3.36 10.07
N ARG A 61 1.85 2.35 10.03
CA ARG A 61 1.39 0.96 10.13
C ARG A 61 0.70 0.72 11.47
N SER A 62 1.28 1.24 12.55
CA SER A 62 0.69 1.11 13.88
C SER A 62 -0.69 1.76 13.94
N GLN A 63 -0.81 2.97 13.40
CA GLN A 63 -2.08 3.67 13.35
C GLN A 63 -3.09 2.90 12.51
N TYR A 64 -2.66 2.37 11.39
CA TYR A 64 -3.53 1.58 10.54
C TYR A 64 -4.00 0.30 11.25
N ASP A 65 -3.11 -0.38 11.94
CA ASP A 65 -3.46 -1.60 12.67
C ASP A 65 -4.48 -1.33 13.78
N GLN A 66 -4.41 -0.16 14.39
CA GLN A 66 -5.33 0.21 15.46
C GLN A 66 -6.68 0.72 14.96
N PHE A 67 -6.65 1.53 13.91
CA PHE A 67 -7.83 2.28 13.47
C PHE A 67 -8.27 1.99 12.04
N GLY A 68 -7.51 1.19 11.31
CA GLY A 68 -7.82 0.89 9.92
C GLY A 68 -7.64 2.10 9.02
N HIS A 69 -8.35 2.10 7.88
CA HIS A 69 -8.24 3.19 6.90
C HIS A 69 -8.61 4.54 7.49
N ALA A 70 -9.56 4.57 8.40
CA ALA A 70 -10.00 5.81 9.02
C ALA A 70 -8.87 6.48 9.80
N GLY A 71 -8.08 5.69 10.50
CA GLY A 71 -6.97 6.20 11.29
C GLY A 71 -5.90 6.86 10.45
N VAL A 72 -5.45 6.18 9.39
CA VAL A 72 -4.43 6.74 8.50
C VAL A 72 -4.99 7.85 7.64
N GLY A 73 -6.24 7.70 7.20
CA GLY A 73 -6.88 8.73 6.40
C GLY A 73 -6.95 10.06 7.13
N MET A 74 -7.30 10.02 8.40
CA MET A 74 -7.39 11.23 9.20
C MET A 74 -6.02 11.82 9.48
N GLY A 75 -5.08 10.98 9.89
CA GLY A 75 -3.75 11.44 10.22
C GLY A 75 -2.94 11.85 9.00
N GLY A 76 -2.93 10.99 8.00
CA GLY A 76 -2.16 11.22 6.79
C GLY A 76 -2.76 12.27 5.89
N GLY A 77 -4.09 12.30 5.83
CA GLY A 77 -4.80 13.22 4.95
C GLY A 77 -4.57 14.67 5.30
N THR A 78 -4.34 14.96 6.55
CA THR A 78 -4.16 16.34 6.98
C THR A 78 -2.71 16.79 6.89
N GLY A 79 -1.78 15.92 7.14
CA GLY A 79 -0.39 16.31 7.21
C GLY A 79 0.52 15.63 6.21
N GLY A 80 0.30 14.34 6.01
CA GLY A 80 1.23 13.54 5.23
C GLY A 80 1.34 13.91 3.78
N PHE A 81 0.30 14.49 3.25
CA PHE A 81 0.25 14.82 1.83
C PHE A 81 0.05 16.29 1.57
N GLY A 82 0.17 17.05 2.62
CA GLY A 82 0.03 18.50 2.48
C GLY A 82 1.06 19.10 1.58
#